data_3ea6d780cbb32ec724da3aca74161c24
#
_entry.id   3ea6d780cbb32ec724da3aca74161c24
#
_cell.length_a   1.000
_cell.length_b   1.000
_cell.length_c   1.000
_cell.angle_alpha   90.00
_cell.angle_beta   90.00
_cell.angle_gamma   90.00
#
_symmetry.space_group_name_H-M   'P 1'
#
loop_
_entity.id
_entity.type
_entity.pdbx_description
1 polymer ?
#
loop_
_entity_poly.entity_id
_entity_poly.type
_entity_poly.pdbx_seq_one_letter_code
_entity_poly.pdbx_strand_id
1 'polypeptide(L)'
;MNFNKDYPIAILDTNIVMDVPNILDILKSCNIVIPFTLIEELDNHKKENKGARDFVNNFLSLSEKANLSKDGYKLENDCMLYLDMDKNNLRHKEIDLSPKKQDIKFIAEAKNLKEKYNDMEVVLISSDKIMKI
;
A
#
# COMPACT_ATOMS: atom_id res chain seq x y z
N MET A 1 0.08 6.45 -12.42
CA MET A 1 1.33 6.06 -11.72
C MET A 1 2.35 5.53 -12.73
N ASN A 2 3.56 6.03 -12.63
CA ASN A 2 4.63 5.70 -13.58
C ASN A 2 5.55 4.63 -12.99
N PHE A 3 5.10 3.39 -12.98
CA PHE A 3 5.86 2.29 -12.38
C PHE A 3 7.16 1.98 -13.14
N ASN A 4 8.19 1.59 -12.37
CA ASN A 4 9.36 0.95 -12.93
C ASN A 4 8.97 -0.47 -13.36
N LYS A 5 9.02 -0.74 -14.66
CA LYS A 5 8.52 -2.00 -15.22
C LYS A 5 9.40 -3.20 -14.95
N ASP A 6 10.62 -2.97 -14.47
CA ASP A 6 11.55 -4.05 -14.12
C ASP A 6 11.25 -4.65 -12.72
N TYR A 7 10.40 -4.00 -11.95
CA TYR A 7 10.12 -4.38 -10.56
C TYR A 7 8.64 -4.66 -10.34
N PRO A 8 8.30 -5.56 -9.41
CA PRO A 8 6.90 -5.85 -9.11
C PRO A 8 6.20 -4.67 -8.44
N ILE A 9 4.86 -4.70 -8.50
CA ILE A 9 4.01 -3.83 -7.72
C ILE A 9 3.74 -4.53 -6.39
N ALA A 10 4.01 -3.85 -5.28
CA ALA A 10 3.79 -4.37 -3.94
C ALA A 10 2.75 -3.52 -3.22
N ILE A 11 1.68 -4.15 -2.76
CA ILE A 11 0.64 -3.51 -1.97
C ILE A 11 0.81 -3.97 -0.52
N LEU A 12 0.71 -3.03 0.42
CA LEU A 12 0.82 -3.32 1.85
C LEU A 12 -0.57 -3.32 2.48
N ASP A 13 -0.81 -4.23 3.40
CA ASP A 13 -2.01 -4.17 4.23
C ASP A 13 -1.76 -3.35 5.51
N THR A 14 -2.83 -3.06 6.23
CA THR A 14 -2.75 -2.24 7.44
C THR A 14 -1.91 -2.91 8.54
N ASN A 15 -2.05 -4.22 8.69
CA ASN A 15 -1.38 -4.95 9.76
C ASN A 15 0.14 -4.99 9.61
N ILE A 16 0.64 -5.19 8.38
CA ILE A 16 2.10 -5.20 8.17
C ILE A 16 2.72 -3.83 8.51
N VAL A 17 2.01 -2.76 8.19
CA VAL A 17 2.49 -1.41 8.48
C VAL A 17 2.51 -1.14 9.98
N MET A 18 1.49 -1.60 10.72
CA MET A 18 1.45 -1.44 12.17
C MET A 18 2.49 -2.31 12.88
N ASP A 19 2.72 -3.53 12.40
CA ASP A 19 3.67 -4.47 12.98
C ASP A 19 5.11 -4.11 12.63
N VAL A 20 5.34 -3.56 11.44
CA VAL A 20 6.66 -3.19 10.93
C VAL A 20 6.60 -1.76 10.40
N PRO A 21 6.62 -0.74 11.29
CA PRO A 21 6.45 0.66 10.86
C PRO A 21 7.53 1.17 9.91
N ASN A 22 8.70 0.55 9.91
CA ASN A 22 9.80 0.90 9.00
C ASN A 22 9.83 0.03 7.74
N ILE A 23 8.69 -0.53 7.34
CA ILE A 23 8.60 -1.42 6.18
C ILE A 23 9.13 -0.77 4.90
N LEU A 24 8.97 0.54 4.74
CA LEU A 24 9.45 1.26 3.56
C LEU A 24 10.98 1.26 3.47
N ASP A 25 11.68 1.10 4.60
CA ASP A 25 13.13 1.04 4.63
C ASP A 25 13.67 -0.38 4.39
N ILE A 26 12.81 -1.39 4.55
CA ILE A 26 13.17 -2.80 4.47
C ILE A 26 12.97 -3.35 3.06
N LEU A 27 11.92 -2.92 2.37
CA LEU A 27 11.59 -3.41 1.04
C LEU A 27 12.64 -3.00 0.01
N LYS A 28 12.85 -3.86 -0.98
CA LYS A 28 13.85 -3.66 -2.04
C LYS A 28 13.23 -3.90 -3.41
N SER A 29 13.62 -3.07 -4.38
CA SER A 29 13.34 -3.29 -5.80
C SER A 29 11.87 -3.55 -6.09
N CYS A 30 11.00 -2.64 -5.67
CA CYS A 30 9.57 -2.74 -5.94
C CYS A 30 8.90 -1.38 -6.07
N ASN A 31 7.74 -1.40 -6.69
CA ASN A 31 6.84 -0.25 -6.75
C ASN A 31 5.82 -0.42 -5.62
N ILE A 32 5.96 0.35 -4.57
CA ILE A 32 5.10 0.24 -3.39
C ILE A 32 3.86 1.10 -3.61
N VAL A 33 2.69 0.50 -3.54
CA VAL A 33 1.41 1.20 -3.65
C VAL A 33 0.70 1.18 -2.31
N ILE A 34 0.41 2.37 -1.82
CA ILE A 34 -0.35 2.58 -0.59
C ILE A 34 -1.76 3.01 -0.97
N PRO A 35 -2.77 2.17 -0.76
CA PRO A 35 -4.16 2.59 -0.96
C PRO A 35 -4.54 3.68 0.03
N PHE A 36 -5.33 4.65 -0.40
CA PHE A 36 -5.79 5.72 0.49
C PHE A 36 -6.54 5.17 1.71
N THR A 37 -7.28 4.07 1.54
CA THR A 37 -7.98 3.40 2.65
C THR A 37 -7.03 2.95 3.75
N LEU A 38 -5.82 2.50 3.38
CA LEU A 38 -4.80 2.13 4.36
C LEU A 38 -4.45 3.34 5.24
N ILE A 39 -4.24 4.50 4.63
CA ILE A 39 -3.94 5.73 5.37
C ILE A 39 -5.11 6.11 6.30
N GLU A 40 -6.35 6.00 5.82
CA GLU A 40 -7.53 6.26 6.65
C GLU A 40 -7.60 5.31 7.86
N GLU A 41 -7.34 4.02 7.65
CA GLU A 41 -7.35 3.03 8.73
C GLU A 41 -6.24 3.31 9.75
N LEU A 42 -5.03 3.63 9.29
CA LEU A 42 -3.92 3.97 10.17
C LEU A 42 -4.21 5.24 10.96
N ASP A 43 -4.82 6.23 10.34
CA ASP A 43 -5.17 7.48 11.00
C ASP A 43 -6.16 7.25 12.15
N ASN A 44 -7.07 6.29 11.99
CA ASN A 44 -8.01 5.90 13.03
C ASN A 44 -7.34 5.20 14.23
N HIS A 45 -6.14 4.64 14.03
CA HIS A 45 -5.38 3.93 15.08
C HIS A 45 -4.22 4.72 15.64
N LYS A 46 -3.94 5.92 15.14
CA LYS A 46 -2.72 6.67 15.49
C LYS A 46 -2.62 7.07 16.96
N LYS A 47 -3.75 7.18 17.67
CA LYS A 47 -3.75 7.56 19.09
C LYS A 47 -3.28 6.41 19.99
N GLU A 48 -3.60 5.19 19.63
CA GLU A 48 -3.36 3.99 20.42
C GLU A 48 -2.21 3.13 19.90
N ASN A 49 -1.78 3.37 18.66
CA ASN A 49 -0.73 2.59 18.01
C ASN A 49 0.38 3.50 17.50
N LYS A 50 1.56 3.36 18.11
CA LYS A 50 2.72 4.17 17.74
C LYS A 50 3.18 3.91 16.30
N GLY A 51 3.14 2.66 15.87
CA GLY A 51 3.52 2.29 14.50
C GLY A 51 2.63 2.96 13.46
N ALA A 52 1.32 2.96 13.69
CA ALA A 52 0.37 3.66 12.81
C ALA A 52 0.68 5.16 12.75
N ARG A 53 0.90 5.77 13.91
CA ARG A 53 1.22 7.21 13.98
C ARG A 53 2.52 7.55 13.26
N ASP A 54 3.55 6.78 13.49
CA ASP A 54 4.87 7.02 12.88
C ASP A 54 4.81 6.87 11.36
N PHE A 55 4.11 5.86 10.87
CA PHE A 55 3.95 5.63 9.43
C PHE A 55 3.17 6.78 8.77
N VAL A 56 2.04 7.18 9.36
CA VAL A 56 1.22 8.28 8.81
C VAL A 56 2.02 9.57 8.76
N ASN A 57 2.75 9.90 9.83
CA ASN A 57 3.55 11.12 9.87
C ASN A 57 4.66 11.10 8.83
N ASN A 58 5.35 9.98 8.66
CA ASN A 58 6.38 9.83 7.64
C ASN A 58 5.78 9.94 6.24
N PHE A 59 4.65 9.28 6.01
CA PHE A 59 3.97 9.30 4.72
C PHE A 59 3.52 10.70 4.34
N LEU A 60 2.93 11.45 5.27
CA LEU A 60 2.52 12.84 5.04
C LEU A 60 3.72 13.73 4.70
N SER A 61 4.84 13.53 5.39
CA SER A 61 6.08 14.24 5.08
C SER A 61 6.56 13.99 3.66
N LEU A 62 6.51 12.74 3.20
CA LEU A 62 6.88 12.39 1.83
C LEU A 62 5.90 12.96 0.81
N SER A 63 4.61 13.02 1.14
CA SER A 63 3.60 13.57 0.24
C SER A 63 3.76 15.07 -0.01
N GLU A 64 4.42 15.78 0.90
CA GLU A 64 4.77 17.19 0.71
C GLU A 64 5.91 17.39 -0.28
N LYS A 65 6.74 16.36 -0.48
CA LYS A 65 7.92 16.43 -1.34
C LYS A 65 7.66 16.01 -2.78
N ALA A 66 6.60 15.25 -3.03
CA ALA A 66 6.33 14.71 -4.35
C ALA A 66 4.84 14.44 -4.53
N ASN A 67 4.39 14.39 -5.79
CA ASN A 67 3.03 13.96 -6.12
C ASN A 67 2.99 12.43 -6.12
N LEU A 68 2.63 11.84 -4.99
CA LEU A 68 2.64 10.39 -4.81
C LEU A 68 1.61 9.66 -5.68
N SER A 69 0.54 10.35 -6.08
CA SER A 69 -0.51 9.74 -6.91
C SER A 69 -0.09 9.63 -8.39
N LYS A 70 0.91 10.37 -8.81
CA LYS A 70 1.30 10.47 -10.21
C LYS A 70 2.74 10.00 -10.44
N ASP A 71 3.69 10.76 -9.95
CA ASP A 71 5.12 10.50 -10.21
C ASP A 71 5.76 9.62 -9.16
N GLY A 72 5.16 9.55 -7.98
CA GLY A 72 5.71 8.81 -6.86
C GLY A 72 6.93 9.48 -6.24
N TYR A 73 7.47 8.84 -5.23
CA TYR A 73 8.67 9.28 -4.54
C TYR A 73 9.70 8.15 -4.56
N LYS A 74 10.92 8.45 -4.99
CA LYS A 74 11.99 7.47 -5.00
C LYS A 74 12.53 7.26 -3.59
N LEU A 75 12.36 6.06 -3.08
CA LEU A 75 12.95 5.63 -1.81
C LEU A 75 14.34 5.06 -2.05
N GLU A 76 15.06 4.78 -0.98
CA GLU A 76 16.28 3.99 -1.04
C GLU A 76 15.96 2.55 -1.44
N ASN A 77 16.96 1.73 -1.72
CA ASN A 77 16.80 0.31 -2.10
C ASN A 77 16.02 0.07 -3.39
N ASP A 78 16.06 1.03 -4.33
CA ASP A 78 15.39 0.92 -5.64
C ASP A 78 13.88 0.74 -5.54
N CYS A 79 13.25 1.37 -4.57
CA CYS A 79 11.80 1.38 -4.43
C CYS A 79 11.22 2.72 -4.86
N MET A 80 10.02 2.65 -5.45
CA MET A 80 9.19 3.83 -5.70
C MET A 80 7.94 3.73 -4.82
N LEU A 81 7.55 4.87 -4.24
CA LEU A 81 6.37 4.95 -3.38
C LEU A 81 5.26 5.70 -4.09
N TYR A 82 4.08 5.10 -4.13
CA TYR A 82 2.88 5.69 -4.73
C TYR A 82 1.71 5.65 -3.76
N LEU A 83 0.83 6.64 -3.90
CA LEU A 83 -0.47 6.66 -3.24
C LEU A 83 -1.56 6.42 -4.28
N ASP A 84 -2.39 5.41 -4.07
CA ASP A 84 -3.56 5.18 -4.90
C ASP A 84 -4.80 5.83 -4.26
N MET A 85 -5.27 6.89 -4.90
CA MET A 85 -6.46 7.63 -4.46
C MET A 85 -7.76 7.05 -4.99
N ASP A 86 -7.71 6.03 -5.85
CA ASP A 86 -8.89 5.48 -6.47
C ASP A 86 -9.71 4.65 -5.48
N LYS A 87 -10.74 5.25 -4.95
CA LYS A 87 -11.65 4.60 -4.02
C LYS A 87 -12.51 3.51 -4.68
N ASN A 88 -12.62 3.52 -6.01
CA ASN A 88 -13.41 2.52 -6.73
C ASN A 88 -12.73 1.16 -6.73
N ASN A 89 -11.40 1.13 -6.62
CA ASN A 89 -10.65 -0.11 -6.50
C ASN A 89 -11.03 -0.91 -5.25
N LEU A 90 -11.57 -0.24 -4.24
CA LEU A 90 -11.93 -0.82 -2.96
C LEU A 90 -13.43 -1.07 -2.82
N ARG A 91 -14.23 -0.63 -3.80
CA ARG A 91 -15.69 -0.79 -3.80
C ARG A 91 -16.09 -2.10 -4.46
N HIS A 92 -15.73 -3.21 -3.85
CA HIS A 92 -16.41 -4.45 -4.18
C HIS A 92 -17.75 -4.47 -3.46
N LYS A 93 -18.84 -4.61 -4.22
CA LYS A 93 -20.20 -4.67 -3.69
C LYS A 93 -20.42 -5.80 -2.69
N GLU A 94 -19.47 -6.74 -2.64
CA GLU A 94 -19.53 -7.95 -1.83
C GLU A 94 -18.58 -7.91 -0.63
N ILE A 95 -17.90 -6.78 -0.40
CA ILE A 95 -17.02 -6.67 0.75
C ILE A 95 -17.86 -6.43 1.98
N ASP A 96 -17.98 -7.46 2.77
CA ASP A 96 -18.47 -7.39 4.11
C ASP A 96 -17.39 -6.72 4.97
N LEU A 97 -17.79 -5.67 5.67
CA LEU A 97 -16.90 -4.87 6.53
C LEU A 97 -16.53 -5.58 7.83
N SER A 98 -16.77 -6.89 7.95
CA SER A 98 -16.35 -7.64 9.13
C SER A 98 -14.82 -7.66 9.26
N PRO A 99 -14.26 -7.66 10.49
CA PRO A 99 -12.81 -7.65 10.71
C PRO A 99 -12.06 -8.77 10.02
N LYS A 100 -12.69 -9.92 9.84
CA LYS A 100 -12.09 -11.07 9.14
C LYS A 100 -11.96 -10.86 7.64
N LYS A 101 -12.61 -9.84 7.09
CA LYS A 101 -12.67 -9.59 5.64
C LYS A 101 -12.01 -8.29 5.23
N GLN A 102 -11.32 -7.61 6.14
CA GLN A 102 -10.55 -6.42 5.79
C GLN A 102 -9.43 -6.75 4.80
N ASP A 103 -8.85 -7.95 4.90
CA ASP A 103 -7.84 -8.42 3.96
C ASP A 103 -8.38 -8.51 2.52
N ILE A 104 -9.68 -8.72 2.37
CA ILE A 104 -10.34 -8.80 1.05
C ILE A 104 -10.24 -7.47 0.30
N LYS A 105 -10.27 -6.34 0.99
CA LYS A 105 -10.09 -5.02 0.37
C LYS A 105 -8.75 -4.91 -0.34
N PHE A 106 -7.69 -5.35 0.32
CA PHE A 106 -6.34 -5.28 -0.22
C PHE A 106 -6.14 -6.28 -1.34
N ILE A 107 -6.77 -7.45 -1.24
CA ILE A 107 -6.79 -8.44 -2.33
C ILE A 107 -7.52 -7.85 -3.55
N ALA A 108 -8.66 -7.20 -3.35
CA ALA A 108 -9.41 -6.55 -4.43
C ALA A 108 -8.59 -5.46 -5.09
N GLU A 109 -7.91 -4.63 -4.30
CA GLU A 109 -6.99 -3.61 -4.80
C GLU A 109 -5.88 -4.23 -5.66
N ALA A 110 -5.27 -5.30 -5.15
CA ALA A 110 -4.20 -6.00 -5.87
C ALA A 110 -4.70 -6.58 -7.19
N LYS A 111 -5.89 -7.18 -7.20
CA LYS A 111 -6.50 -7.72 -8.42
C LYS A 111 -6.80 -6.63 -9.44
N ASN A 112 -7.31 -5.49 -8.99
CA ASN A 112 -7.57 -4.36 -9.89
C ASN A 112 -6.29 -3.82 -10.51
N LEU A 113 -5.21 -3.72 -9.73
CA LEU A 113 -3.92 -3.32 -10.27
C LEU A 113 -3.37 -4.36 -11.24
N LYS A 114 -3.56 -5.65 -10.97
CA LYS A 114 -3.13 -6.70 -11.88
C LYS A 114 -3.87 -6.65 -13.21
N GLU A 115 -5.16 -6.35 -13.20
CA GLU A 115 -5.93 -6.17 -14.43
C GLU A 115 -5.45 -4.97 -15.23
N LYS A 116 -5.16 -3.88 -14.54
CA LYS A 116 -4.73 -2.63 -15.15
C LYS A 116 -3.29 -2.69 -15.67
N TYR A 117 -2.43 -3.42 -14.98
CA TYR A 117 -1.02 -3.59 -15.31
C TYR A 117 -0.69 -5.08 -15.46
N ASN A 118 -1.35 -5.73 -16.44
CA ASN A 118 -1.34 -7.19 -16.59
C ASN A 118 0.02 -7.78 -16.97
N ASP A 119 0.95 -6.97 -17.44
CA ASP A 119 2.31 -7.36 -17.76
C ASP A 119 3.27 -7.26 -16.56
N MET A 120 2.79 -6.79 -15.42
CA MET A 120 3.60 -6.66 -14.20
C MET A 120 3.18 -7.67 -13.15
N GLU A 121 4.17 -8.12 -12.38
CA GLU A 121 3.88 -8.91 -11.19
C GLU A 121 3.29 -8.03 -10.11
N VAL A 122 2.24 -8.48 -9.44
CA VAL A 122 1.59 -7.79 -8.32
C VAL A 122 1.60 -8.72 -7.12
N VAL A 123 2.08 -8.22 -5.99
CA VAL A 123 2.10 -8.95 -4.73
C VAL A 123 1.41 -8.14 -3.63
N LEU A 124 0.77 -8.84 -2.72
CA LEU A 124 0.22 -8.28 -1.50
C LEU A 124 1.07 -8.75 -0.33
N ILE A 125 1.60 -7.81 0.44
CA ILE A 125 2.45 -8.09 1.59
C ILE A 125 1.63 -7.88 2.86
N SER A 126 1.49 -8.95 3.64
CA SER A 126 0.84 -8.92 4.94
C SER A 126 1.79 -9.42 6.03
N SER A 127 1.38 -9.31 7.29
CA SER A 127 2.20 -9.76 8.43
C SER A 127 2.53 -11.24 8.37
N ASP A 128 1.64 -12.03 7.78
CA ASP A 128 1.76 -13.49 7.79
C ASP A 128 2.41 -14.03 6.52
N LYS A 129 2.31 -13.32 5.40
CA LYS A 129 2.70 -13.88 4.10
C LYS A 129 2.81 -12.82 3.01
N ILE A 130 3.48 -13.21 1.93
CA ILE A 130 3.48 -12.50 0.66
C ILE A 130 2.59 -13.29 -0.30
N MET A 131 1.56 -12.65 -0.82
CA MET A 131 0.63 -13.26 -1.73
C MET A 131 0.85 -12.74 -3.14
N LYS A 132 1.17 -13.64 -4.07
CA LYS A 132 1.26 -13.29 -5.49
C LYS A 132 -0.14 -13.31 -6.11
N ILE A 133 -0.46 -12.25 -6.80
CA ILE A 133 -1.77 -12.09 -7.44
C ILE A 133 -1.72 -12.52 -8.92
#